data_cb3dfc101280d2ee3d4301bca8029c4b
#
_entry.id   cb3dfc101280d2ee3d4301bca8029c4b
#
_cell.length_a   1.000
_cell.length_b   1.000
_cell.length_c   1.000
_cell.angle_alpha   90.00
_cell.angle_beta   90.00
_cell.angle_gamma   90.00
#
_symmetry.space_group_name_H-M   'P 1'
#
loop_
_entity.id
_entity.type
_entity.pdbx_description
1 polymer ?
#
loop_
_entity_poly.entity_id
_entity_poly.type
_entity_poly.pdbx_seq_one_letter_code
_entity_poly.pdbx_strand_id
1 'polypeptide(L)' 'MTVTHNGKKYTAKKLNDNEWQLTSVSAPREKLTLNRWQMHMAGLLVQVE' A
#
# COMPACT_ATOMS: atom_id res chain seq x y z
N MET A 1 -6.91 3.66 -4.96
CA MET A 1 -6.50 2.43 -5.64
C MET A 1 -6.40 1.31 -4.61
N THR A 2 -6.92 0.15 -4.92
CA THR A 2 -6.93 -0.98 -3.97
C THR A 2 -5.84 -1.99 -4.34
N VAL A 3 -5.07 -2.41 -3.34
CA VAL A 3 -4.03 -3.43 -3.51
C VAL A 3 -4.28 -4.58 -2.55
N THR A 4 -3.71 -5.74 -2.84
CA THR A 4 -3.84 -6.92 -1.99
C THR A 4 -2.47 -7.31 -1.46
N HIS A 5 -2.40 -7.55 -0.15
CA HIS A 5 -1.17 -7.97 0.52
C HIS A 5 -1.51 -8.97 1.60
N ASN A 6 -0.90 -10.17 1.54
CA ASN A 6 -1.16 -11.27 2.48
C ASN A 6 -2.64 -11.62 2.60
N GLY A 7 -3.36 -11.59 1.47
CA GLY A 7 -4.78 -11.89 1.45
C GLY A 7 -5.68 -10.79 1.98
N LYS A 8 -5.10 -9.63 2.34
CA LYS A 8 -5.84 -8.48 2.85
C LYS A 8 -5.84 -7.37 1.81
N LYS A 9 -6.94 -6.64 1.76
CA LYS A 9 -7.08 -5.52 0.82
C LYS A 9 -6.77 -4.20 1.52
N TYR A 10 -6.03 -3.34 0.83
CA TYR A 10 -5.67 -2.01 1.30
C TYR A 10 -5.96 -0.98 0.22
N THR A 11 -6.31 0.22 0.66
CA THR A 11 -6.41 1.36 -0.24
C THR A 11 -5.03 2.02 -0.28
N ALA A 12 -4.44 2.11 -1.46
CA ALA A 12 -3.12 2.73 -1.63
C ALA A 12 -3.29 4.19 -2.04
N LYS A 13 -2.60 5.08 -1.33
CA LYS A 13 -2.56 6.49 -1.64
C LYS A 13 -1.12 6.91 -1.82
N LYS A 14 -0.79 7.42 -3.01
CA LYS A 14 0.56 7.90 -3.29
C LYS A 14 0.77 9.24 -2.57
N LEU A 15 1.74 9.30 -1.68
CA LEU A 15 2.07 10.52 -0.95
C LEU A 15 3.09 11.37 -1.71
N ASN A 16 4.06 10.70 -2.35
CA ASN A 16 5.06 11.34 -3.20
C ASN A 16 5.66 10.24 -4.08
N ASP A 17 6.68 10.57 -4.88
CA ASP A 17 7.27 9.62 -5.81
C ASP A 17 7.88 8.39 -5.14
N ASN A 18 8.11 8.45 -3.84
CA ASN A 18 8.84 7.43 -3.11
C ASN A 18 8.05 6.81 -1.96
N GLU A 19 6.84 7.30 -1.69
CA GLU A 19 6.07 6.83 -0.54
C GLU A 19 4.60 6.66 -0.86
N TRP A 20 4.00 5.65 -0.26
CA TRP A 20 2.58 5.36 -0.36
C TRP A 20 2.01 5.11 1.02
N GLN A 21 0.77 5.53 1.24
CA GLN A 21 0.04 5.22 2.46
C GLN A 21 -0.98 4.14 2.14
N LEU A 22 -0.95 3.06 2.90
CA LEU A 22 -1.90 1.96 2.77
C LEU A 22 -2.87 2.01 3.94
N THR A 23 -4.16 1.95 3.63
CA THR A 23 -5.22 1.92 4.63
C THR A 23 -5.97 0.61 4.47
N SER A 24 -6.13 -0.14 5.56
CA SER A 24 -6.88 -1.39 5.53
C SER A 24 -8.33 -1.13 5.17
N VAL A 25 -8.85 -1.86 4.20
CA VAL A 25 -10.24 -1.71 3.78
C VAL A 25 -11.19 -2.20 4.88
N SER A 26 -10.81 -3.28 5.58
CA SER A 26 -11.64 -3.85 6.65
C SER A 26 -11.44 -3.16 7.99
N ALA A 27 -10.34 -2.44 8.18
CA ALA A 27 -10.04 -1.74 9.41
C ALA A 27 -9.41 -0.37 9.09
N PRO A 28 -10.25 0.64 8.74
CA PRO A 28 -9.74 1.95 8.29
C PRO A 28 -8.84 2.68 9.29
N ARG A 29 -8.82 2.23 10.54
CA ARG A 29 -7.92 2.78 11.55
C ARG A 29 -6.48 2.32 11.36
N GLU A 30 -6.30 1.19 10.67
CA GLU A 30 -4.98 0.63 10.42
C GLU A 30 -4.41 1.24 9.15
N LYS A 31 -3.44 2.10 9.33
CA LYS A 31 -2.75 2.77 8.23
C LYS A 31 -1.25 2.55 8.39
N LEU A 32 -0.58 2.40 7.27
CA LEU A 32 0.88 2.29 7.29
C LEU A 32 1.45 3.00 6.07
N THR A 33 2.65 3.54 6.23
CA THR A 33 3.35 4.21 5.16
C THR A 33 4.54 3.36 4.73
N LEU A 34 4.64 3.10 3.44
CA LEU A 34 5.73 2.31 2.87
C LEU A 34 6.47 3.14 1.83
N ASN A 35 7.80 3.02 1.82
CA ASN A 35 8.60 3.64 0.77
C ASN A 35 8.62 2.73 -0.47
N ARG A 36 9.20 3.22 -1.56
CA ARG A 36 9.25 2.47 -2.83
C ARG A 36 9.90 1.11 -2.67
N TRP A 37 10.99 1.04 -1.91
CA TRP A 37 11.69 -0.20 -1.68
C TRP A 37 10.80 -1.22 -0.93
N GLN A 38 10.10 -0.74 0.10
CA GLN A 38 9.20 -1.60 0.87
C GLN A 38 8.03 -2.08 0.02
N MET A 39 7.49 -1.21 -0.82
CA MET A 39 6.43 -1.57 -1.76
C MET A 39 6.91 -2.64 -2.74
N HIS A 40 8.13 -2.49 -3.23
CA HIS A 40 8.72 -3.45 -4.15
C HIS A 40 8.88 -4.83 -3.48
N MET A 41 9.44 -4.85 -2.27
CA MET A 41 9.66 -6.10 -1.54
C MET A 41 8.36 -6.80 -1.16
N ALA A 42 7.32 -6.05 -0.93
CA ALA A 42 6.00 -6.61 -0.60
C ALA A 42 5.18 -7.01 -1.84
N GLY A 43 5.70 -6.78 -3.05
CA GLY A 43 4.98 -7.07 -4.27
C GLY A 43 3.82 -6.11 -4.53
N LEU A 44 3.82 -4.95 -3.87
CA LEU A 44 2.76 -3.97 -4.01
C LEU A 44 3.04 -2.94 -5.10
N LEU A 45 4.31 -2.69 -5.38
CA LEU A 45 4.68 -1.67 -6.35
C LEU A 45 4.10 -1.95 -7.75
N VAL A 46 4.12 -3.21 -8.16
CA VAL A 46 3.56 -3.63 -9.44
C VAL A 46 2.05 -3.39 -9.52
N GLN A 47 1.38 -3.35 -8.38
CA GLN A 47 -0.06 -3.14 -8.34
C GLN A 47 -0.44 -1.66 -8.43
N VAL A 48 0.47 -0.76 -8.06
CA VAL A 48 0.20 0.69 -8.06
C VAL A 48 0.84 1.42 -9.24
N GLU A 49 1.67 0.74 -10.02
CA GLU A 49 2.30 1.31 -11.21
C GLU A 49 1.75 0.78 -12.53
#